data_1b69ac71bed1f9534b97b45cbda8463b
#
_entry.id   1b69ac71bed1f9534b97b45cbda8463b
#
_cell.length_a   1.000
_cell.length_b   1.000
_cell.length_c   1.000
_cell.angle_alpha   90.00
_cell.angle_beta   90.00
_cell.angle_gamma   90.00
#
_symmetry.space_group_name_H-M   'P 1'
#
loop_
_entity.id
_entity.type
_entity.pdbx_description
1 polymer ?
#
loop_
_entity_poly.entity_id
_entity_poly.type
_entity_poly.pdbx_seq_one_letter_code
_entity_poly.pdbx_strand_id
1 'polypeptide(L)'
;MSRGLVRVADDDTIAYRFIGQDRQRPMEVAGWLADFMGQAKESLDLAFYDVHISAQPALFLRRVLSARVAAGVRVRLVYDAGDKPQGPDDVDRRGSEPVARSDHRRVEELGLPPRVIRAIGGRGALMHHKYIVRDRQTVWTGSMNLSDDSMARMENTILTLDDPHIASLYTRDFVQLWGTSRVVMSGNFTTHPASLRFDGQAALADVDFTPGRGREINALVAERVASAQERIVLATMLFTSSRLLRALLTQLDRGVVTISGTYDKTQMDGVLNQWREMPELAWKVEAVERIVREARLVGKESVPYSPGRVHNFFHNKSIVIDDMVLTGSHNFSHAAQANAENLVTVHSRSLADRVIAFATQVADRYRDGTPPPR
;
A
#
# COMPACT_ATOMS: atom_id res chain seq x y z
N MET A 1 23.46 -14.44 0.17
CA MET A 1 23.62 -13.45 1.26
C MET A 1 22.27 -12.76 1.43
N SER A 2 21.57 -13.06 2.53
CA SER A 2 20.28 -12.43 2.88
C SER A 2 20.54 -10.96 3.17
N ARG A 3 20.19 -10.07 2.27
CA ARG A 3 20.16 -8.63 2.54
C ARG A 3 18.87 -8.34 3.29
N GLY A 4 18.91 -8.45 4.61
CA GLY A 4 17.83 -8.08 5.52
C GLY A 4 17.26 -6.67 5.27
N LEU A 5 16.22 -6.27 6.01
CA LEU A 5 15.69 -4.89 6.01
C LEU A 5 16.86 -3.92 6.04
N VAL A 6 16.91 -2.98 5.08
CA VAL A 6 18.02 -2.02 5.00
C VAL A 6 17.73 -0.92 6.02
N ARG A 7 18.25 -1.09 7.24
CA ARG A 7 18.66 0.06 8.04
C ARG A 7 19.95 0.56 7.40
N VAL A 8 20.01 1.82 7.12
CA VAL A 8 21.21 2.43 6.50
C VAL A 8 22.21 2.81 7.58
N ALA A 9 21.71 3.20 8.77
CA ALA A 9 22.49 3.46 9.98
C ALA A 9 21.93 2.64 11.16
N ASP A 10 22.76 2.34 12.15
CA ASP A 10 22.40 1.49 13.30
C ASP A 10 21.29 2.14 14.18
N ASP A 11 21.20 3.47 14.20
CA ASP A 11 20.23 4.24 14.96
C ASP A 11 18.98 4.64 14.15
N ASP A 12 18.84 4.13 12.92
CA ASP A 12 17.64 4.35 12.11
C ASP A 12 16.41 3.70 12.73
N THR A 13 15.33 4.48 12.85
CA THR A 13 14.00 4.01 13.29
C THR A 13 13.06 3.77 12.12
N ILE A 14 13.45 4.20 10.91
CA ILE A 14 12.78 3.84 9.66
C ILE A 14 13.64 2.82 8.91
N ALA A 15 13.01 1.72 8.46
CA ALA A 15 13.61 0.88 7.44
C ALA A 15 12.66 0.76 6.25
N TYR A 16 13.22 0.80 5.05
CA TYR A 16 12.47 0.84 3.81
C TYR A 16 12.96 -0.25 2.86
N ARG A 17 12.03 -0.86 2.11
CA ARG A 17 12.35 -1.91 1.15
C ARG A 17 11.41 -1.89 -0.03
N PHE A 18 11.98 -2.18 -1.19
CA PHE A 18 11.22 -2.42 -2.41
C PHE A 18 11.17 -3.90 -2.75
N ILE A 19 9.98 -4.35 -3.16
CA ILE A 19 9.79 -5.59 -3.89
C ILE A 19 9.70 -5.21 -5.36
N GLY A 20 10.44 -5.90 -6.20
CA GLY A 20 10.39 -5.72 -7.64
C GLY A 20 10.06 -7.04 -8.33
N GLN A 21 9.42 -6.97 -9.49
CA GLN A 21 9.10 -8.15 -10.26
C GLN A 21 10.36 -9.01 -10.49
N ASP A 22 10.28 -10.29 -10.12
CA ASP A 22 11.32 -11.34 -10.27
C ASP A 22 12.65 -11.05 -9.54
N ARG A 23 12.66 -10.11 -8.58
CA ARG A 23 13.85 -9.80 -7.76
C ARG A 23 13.93 -10.60 -6.48
N GLN A 24 12.76 -10.92 -5.91
CA GLN A 24 12.63 -11.71 -4.68
C GLN A 24 11.82 -12.97 -4.97
N ARG A 25 12.06 -14.00 -4.14
CA ARG A 25 11.21 -15.19 -4.10
C ARG A 25 10.20 -15.06 -2.95
N PRO A 26 9.00 -15.66 -3.02
CA PRO A 26 8.03 -15.61 -1.92
C PRO A 26 8.61 -16.03 -0.58
N MET A 27 9.47 -17.06 -0.55
CA MET A 27 10.13 -17.53 0.67
C MET A 27 11.13 -16.53 1.27
N GLU A 28 11.77 -15.71 0.45
CA GLU A 28 12.67 -14.65 0.94
C GLU A 28 11.88 -13.56 1.66
N VAL A 29 10.77 -13.12 1.06
CA VAL A 29 9.88 -12.12 1.66
C VAL A 29 9.15 -12.66 2.89
N ALA A 30 8.74 -13.93 2.86
CA ALA A 30 8.23 -14.62 4.03
C ALA A 30 9.27 -14.68 5.16
N GLY A 31 10.56 -14.79 4.82
CA GLY A 31 11.67 -14.68 5.78
C GLY A 31 11.72 -13.33 6.47
N TRP A 32 11.54 -12.23 5.73
CA TRP A 32 11.50 -10.88 6.32
C TRP A 32 10.33 -10.69 7.28
N LEU A 33 9.15 -11.21 6.91
CA LEU A 33 7.97 -11.21 7.79
C LEU A 33 8.21 -12.06 9.04
N ALA A 34 8.82 -13.24 8.86
CA ALA A 34 9.17 -14.14 9.94
C ALA A 34 10.15 -13.50 10.93
N ASP A 35 11.18 -12.84 10.43
CA ASP A 35 12.16 -12.11 11.25
C ASP A 35 11.48 -10.98 12.03
N PHE A 36 10.59 -10.22 11.38
CA PHE A 36 9.83 -9.17 12.04
C PHE A 36 8.91 -9.73 13.15
N MET A 37 8.08 -10.72 12.82
CA MET A 37 7.13 -11.32 13.77
C MET A 37 7.83 -12.14 14.87
N GLY A 38 8.94 -12.79 14.52
CA GLY A 38 9.72 -13.63 15.44
C GLY A 38 10.31 -12.88 16.64
N GLN A 39 10.49 -11.56 16.51
CA GLN A 39 11.00 -10.68 17.57
C GLN A 39 9.90 -10.25 18.58
N ALA A 40 8.63 -10.56 18.33
CA ALA A 40 7.54 -10.18 19.23
C ALA A 40 7.68 -10.81 20.61
N LYS A 41 7.46 -10.01 21.64
CA LYS A 41 7.53 -10.42 23.05
C LYS A 41 6.16 -10.35 23.75
N GLU A 42 5.29 -9.43 23.34
CA GLU A 42 4.01 -9.15 23.99
C GLU A 42 2.82 -9.35 23.04
N SER A 43 2.88 -8.79 21.83
CA SER A 43 1.74 -8.81 20.92
C SER A 43 2.10 -8.68 19.44
N LEU A 44 1.23 -9.27 18.61
CA LEU A 44 1.18 -9.11 17.16
C LEU A 44 -0.26 -8.85 16.74
N ASP A 45 -0.51 -7.68 16.17
CA ASP A 45 -1.78 -7.31 15.56
C ASP A 45 -1.58 -7.20 14.05
N LEU A 46 -2.20 -8.10 13.29
CA LEU A 46 -2.03 -8.21 11.83
C LEU A 46 -3.32 -7.76 11.13
N ALA A 47 -3.19 -6.87 10.15
CA ALA A 47 -4.29 -6.46 9.27
C ALA A 47 -3.87 -6.62 7.82
N PHE A 48 -4.45 -7.57 7.10
CA PHE A 48 -4.16 -7.84 5.70
C PHE A 48 -5.42 -7.92 4.85
N TYR A 49 -5.46 -7.12 3.79
CA TYR A 49 -6.54 -7.13 2.81
C TYR A 49 -6.68 -8.51 2.16
N ASP A 50 -5.58 -9.01 1.59
CA ASP A 50 -5.55 -10.28 0.88
C ASP A 50 -4.52 -11.22 1.52
N VAL A 51 -4.98 -12.44 1.81
CA VAL A 51 -4.16 -13.55 2.33
C VAL A 51 -4.27 -14.71 1.35
N HIS A 52 -3.30 -14.81 0.43
CA HIS A 52 -3.30 -15.81 -0.63
C HIS A 52 -1.87 -16.29 -0.92
N ILE A 53 -1.30 -17.02 0.02
CA ILE A 53 0.07 -17.56 -0.08
C ILE A 53 0.06 -19.06 -0.33
N SER A 54 1.06 -19.54 -1.08
CA SER A 54 1.25 -20.97 -1.33
C SER A 54 1.65 -21.72 -0.06
N ALA A 55 1.53 -23.05 -0.11
CA ALA A 55 1.70 -23.90 1.07
C ALA A 55 3.06 -23.75 1.77
N GLN A 56 4.14 -23.50 1.02
CA GLN A 56 5.49 -23.45 1.60
C GLN A 56 5.72 -22.17 2.43
N PRO A 57 5.48 -20.95 1.94
CA PRO A 57 5.50 -19.73 2.77
C PRO A 57 4.45 -19.76 3.89
N ALA A 58 3.24 -20.28 3.64
CA ALA A 58 2.20 -20.39 4.67
C ALA A 58 2.66 -21.25 5.85
N LEU A 59 3.22 -22.44 5.59
CA LEU A 59 3.75 -23.33 6.62
C LEU A 59 4.91 -22.67 7.40
N PHE A 60 5.75 -21.91 6.71
CA PHE A 60 6.86 -21.20 7.35
C PHE A 60 6.36 -20.12 8.32
N LEU A 61 5.44 -19.24 7.87
CA LEU A 61 4.85 -18.22 8.72
C LEU A 61 4.03 -18.82 9.86
N ARG A 62 3.29 -19.91 9.60
CA ARG A 62 2.57 -20.67 10.64
C ARG A 62 3.49 -21.11 11.77
N ARG A 63 4.68 -21.65 11.47
CA ARG A 63 5.64 -22.07 12.51
C ARG A 63 6.06 -20.89 13.40
N VAL A 64 6.32 -19.72 12.80
CA VAL A 64 6.70 -18.52 13.54
C VAL A 64 5.54 -18.05 14.43
N LEU A 65 4.34 -17.92 13.88
CA LEU A 65 3.15 -17.50 14.63
C LEU A 65 2.83 -18.47 15.76
N SER A 66 2.88 -19.79 15.52
CA SER A 66 2.68 -20.81 16.54
C SER A 66 3.72 -20.75 17.66
N ALA A 67 5.00 -20.51 17.30
CA ALA A 67 6.06 -20.34 18.30
C ALA A 67 5.84 -19.09 19.17
N ARG A 68 5.34 -17.98 18.58
CA ARG A 68 5.01 -16.77 19.36
C ARG A 68 3.81 -17.01 20.29
N VAL A 69 2.76 -17.65 19.80
CA VAL A 69 1.60 -18.03 20.63
C VAL A 69 2.03 -18.93 21.79
N ALA A 70 2.87 -19.94 21.53
CA ALA A 70 3.42 -20.83 22.56
C ALA A 70 4.28 -20.08 23.60
N ALA A 71 4.95 -19.00 23.19
CA ALA A 71 5.72 -18.11 24.06
C ALA A 71 4.84 -17.10 24.84
N GLY A 72 3.51 -17.18 24.73
CA GLY A 72 2.58 -16.28 25.44
C GLY A 72 2.30 -14.96 24.73
N VAL A 73 2.81 -14.77 23.50
CA VAL A 73 2.54 -13.55 22.70
C VAL A 73 1.08 -13.55 22.26
N ARG A 74 0.37 -12.43 22.50
CA ARG A 74 -0.99 -12.24 22.01
C ARG A 74 -0.97 -11.98 20.51
N VAL A 75 -1.49 -12.90 19.70
CA VAL A 75 -1.59 -12.75 18.24
C VAL A 75 -3.04 -12.55 17.84
N ARG A 76 -3.32 -11.54 17.01
CA ARG A 76 -4.65 -11.28 16.41
C ARG A 76 -4.50 -10.97 14.94
N LEU A 77 -5.45 -11.41 14.12
CA LEU A 77 -5.50 -11.16 12.68
C LEU A 77 -6.87 -10.62 12.26
N VAL A 78 -6.89 -9.53 11.51
CA VAL A 78 -8.06 -9.08 10.74
C VAL A 78 -7.78 -9.18 9.25
N TYR A 79 -8.78 -9.57 8.46
CA TYR A 79 -8.69 -9.66 7.00
C TYR A 79 -10.00 -9.21 6.36
N ASP A 80 -9.96 -8.87 5.05
CA ASP A 80 -11.15 -8.47 4.33
C ASP A 80 -12.07 -9.68 4.08
N ALA A 81 -13.34 -9.55 4.49
CA ALA A 81 -14.33 -10.63 4.33
C ALA A 81 -14.72 -10.87 2.88
N GLY A 82 -14.44 -9.90 1.99
CA GLY A 82 -14.93 -9.88 0.63
C GLY A 82 -16.46 -9.83 0.61
N ASP A 83 -17.04 -8.65 0.45
CA ASP A 83 -18.48 -8.57 0.23
C ASP A 83 -18.85 -9.34 -1.04
N LYS A 84 -19.89 -10.17 -0.97
CA LYS A 84 -20.46 -10.75 -2.19
C LYS A 84 -20.94 -9.59 -3.07
N PRO A 85 -20.58 -9.55 -4.36
CA PRO A 85 -21.14 -8.57 -5.28
C PRO A 85 -22.67 -8.67 -5.22
N GLN A 86 -23.36 -7.57 -4.95
CA GLN A 86 -24.83 -7.55 -4.90
C GLN A 86 -25.45 -7.42 -6.31
N GLY A 87 -24.62 -7.39 -7.36
CA GLY A 87 -25.03 -7.32 -8.76
C GLY A 87 -23.87 -6.98 -9.69
N PRO A 88 -24.07 -7.03 -11.01
CA PRO A 88 -23.05 -6.66 -12.00
C PRO A 88 -22.56 -5.20 -11.83
N ASP A 89 -23.40 -4.29 -11.35
CA ASP A 89 -23.07 -2.88 -11.15
C ASP A 89 -22.13 -2.62 -9.95
N ASP A 90 -21.96 -3.56 -9.06
CA ASP A 90 -21.13 -3.41 -7.85
C ASP A 90 -19.64 -3.61 -8.15
N VAL A 91 -19.31 -4.30 -9.23
CA VAL A 91 -17.92 -4.50 -9.69
C VAL A 91 -17.34 -3.18 -10.21
N ASP A 92 -18.18 -2.34 -10.85
CA ASP A 92 -17.75 -1.11 -11.53
C ASP A 92 -17.56 0.09 -10.58
N ARG A 93 -18.24 0.11 -9.43
CA ARG A 93 -18.15 1.22 -8.46
C ARG A 93 -16.90 1.19 -7.59
N ARG A 94 -16.21 0.07 -7.50
CA ARG A 94 -15.11 -0.16 -6.55
C ARG A 94 -13.74 0.30 -7.05
N GLY A 95 -13.64 0.78 -8.30
CA GLY A 95 -12.39 1.31 -8.87
C GLY A 95 -11.21 0.35 -8.69
N SER A 96 -10.91 -0.40 -9.72
CA SER A 96 -9.61 -0.89 -10.14
C SER A 96 -8.79 -1.87 -9.28
N GLU A 97 -9.03 -2.10 -8.01
CA GLU A 97 -8.46 -3.32 -7.42
C GLU A 97 -9.46 -4.47 -7.55
N PRO A 98 -9.03 -5.58 -8.18
CA PRO A 98 -9.83 -6.78 -8.23
C PRO A 98 -10.15 -7.22 -6.80
N VAL A 99 -11.41 -7.59 -6.54
CA VAL A 99 -11.81 -8.14 -5.24
C VAL A 99 -11.05 -9.44 -5.04
N ALA A 100 -9.87 -9.36 -4.45
CA ALA A 100 -9.19 -10.52 -3.93
C ALA A 100 -10.06 -11.02 -2.78
N ARG A 101 -10.70 -12.14 -2.99
CA ARG A 101 -11.40 -12.84 -1.91
C ARG A 101 -10.33 -13.56 -1.12
N SER A 102 -9.95 -13.02 0.04
CA SER A 102 -9.27 -13.83 1.04
C SER A 102 -10.16 -15.02 1.32
N ASP A 103 -9.81 -16.17 0.76
CA ASP A 103 -10.50 -17.40 1.09
C ASP A 103 -10.23 -17.63 2.58
N HIS A 104 -11.27 -17.72 3.39
CA HIS A 104 -11.17 -18.02 4.81
C HIS A 104 -10.23 -19.22 5.08
N ARG A 105 -10.26 -20.23 4.19
CA ARG A 105 -9.36 -21.38 4.24
C ARG A 105 -7.88 -21.00 4.17
N ARG A 106 -7.52 -19.98 3.38
CA ARG A 106 -6.14 -19.51 3.27
C ARG A 106 -5.65 -18.83 4.54
N VAL A 107 -6.55 -18.11 5.21
CA VAL A 107 -6.26 -17.54 6.53
C VAL A 107 -6.07 -18.63 7.58
N GLU A 108 -6.86 -19.71 7.54
CA GLU A 108 -6.73 -20.87 8.42
C GLU A 108 -5.38 -21.60 8.23
N GLU A 109 -4.79 -21.58 7.03
CA GLU A 109 -3.48 -22.17 6.77
C GLU A 109 -2.35 -21.55 7.62
N LEU A 110 -2.53 -20.30 8.10
CA LEU A 110 -1.62 -19.67 9.06
C LEU A 110 -1.67 -20.32 10.46
N GLY A 111 -2.63 -21.22 10.72
CA GLY A 111 -2.71 -22.04 11.94
C GLY A 111 -3.05 -21.27 13.20
N LEU A 112 -3.61 -20.07 13.08
CA LEU A 112 -4.12 -19.31 14.22
C LEU A 112 -5.48 -19.86 14.66
N PRO A 113 -5.77 -19.89 15.98
CA PRO A 113 -7.09 -20.28 16.47
C PRO A 113 -8.18 -19.34 15.94
N PRO A 114 -9.40 -19.84 15.58
CA PRO A 114 -10.48 -19.00 15.04
C PRO A 114 -10.84 -17.79 15.91
N ARG A 115 -10.73 -17.92 17.25
CA ARG A 115 -11.03 -16.83 18.20
C ARG A 115 -10.13 -15.60 18.07
N VAL A 116 -8.96 -15.72 17.43
CA VAL A 116 -8.02 -14.63 17.21
C VAL A 116 -7.99 -14.15 15.76
N ILE A 117 -8.95 -14.59 14.96
CA ILE A 117 -9.12 -14.19 13.55
C ILE A 117 -10.47 -13.49 13.39
N ARG A 118 -10.53 -12.38 12.68
CA ARG A 118 -11.78 -11.68 12.34
C ARG A 118 -11.83 -11.28 10.88
N ALA A 119 -12.91 -11.64 10.23
CA ALA A 119 -13.29 -11.13 8.92
C ALA A 119 -13.94 -9.74 9.11
N ILE A 120 -13.49 -8.76 8.34
CA ILE A 120 -13.98 -7.38 8.36
C ILE A 120 -14.85 -7.14 7.14
N GLY A 121 -16.11 -6.80 7.34
CA GLY A 121 -17.05 -6.48 6.26
C GLY A 121 -17.16 -4.97 6.03
N GLY A 122 -17.41 -4.55 4.78
CA GLY A 122 -17.41 -3.14 4.39
C GLY A 122 -18.65 -2.63 3.66
N ARG A 123 -19.62 -3.46 3.26
CA ARG A 123 -20.77 -3.06 2.42
C ARG A 123 -20.35 -2.19 1.23
N GLY A 124 -19.37 -2.67 0.44
CA GLY A 124 -18.82 -1.94 -0.69
C GLY A 124 -17.50 -1.19 -0.40
N ALA A 125 -17.07 -1.10 0.86
CA ALA A 125 -15.76 -0.62 1.26
C ALA A 125 -14.85 -1.80 1.64
N LEU A 126 -13.55 -1.71 1.39
CA LEU A 126 -12.58 -2.78 1.63
C LEU A 126 -11.82 -2.53 2.95
N MET A 127 -11.52 -3.59 3.69
CA MET A 127 -10.47 -3.56 4.69
C MET A 127 -9.12 -3.72 3.99
N HIS A 128 -8.62 -2.61 3.41
CA HIS A 128 -7.51 -2.63 2.46
C HIS A 128 -6.14 -2.43 3.12
N HIS A 129 -6.03 -2.56 4.43
CA HIS A 129 -4.77 -2.49 5.16
C HIS A 129 -3.80 -3.63 4.82
N LYS A 130 -2.51 -3.35 4.99
CA LYS A 130 -1.39 -4.28 4.91
C LYS A 130 -0.37 -3.86 5.96
N TYR A 131 -0.67 -4.18 7.25
CA TYR A 131 0.24 -3.84 8.33
C TYR A 131 0.31 -4.90 9.43
N ILE A 132 1.38 -4.85 10.19
CA ILE A 132 1.57 -5.61 11.43
C ILE A 132 2.06 -4.64 12.50
N VAL A 133 1.41 -4.62 13.67
CA VAL A 133 1.91 -3.93 14.85
C VAL A 133 2.54 -4.97 15.78
N ARG A 134 3.83 -4.79 16.10
CA ARG A 134 4.59 -5.62 17.03
C ARG A 134 4.81 -4.88 18.35
N ASP A 135 4.37 -5.48 19.45
CA ASP A 135 4.62 -5.03 20.82
C ASP A 135 4.19 -3.58 21.11
N ARG A 136 3.30 -3.01 20.29
CA ARG A 136 2.90 -1.58 20.31
C ARG A 136 4.11 -0.65 20.18
N GLN A 137 5.19 -1.12 19.59
CA GLN A 137 6.45 -0.42 19.45
C GLN A 137 6.81 -0.22 17.97
N THR A 138 6.68 -1.27 17.17
CA THR A 138 7.14 -1.25 15.78
C THR A 138 6.00 -1.60 14.83
N VAL A 139 5.89 -0.88 13.73
CA VAL A 139 4.92 -1.12 12.67
C VAL A 139 5.65 -1.60 11.41
N TRP A 140 5.12 -2.66 10.80
CA TRP A 140 5.38 -3.03 9.41
C TRP A 140 4.19 -2.62 8.57
N THR A 141 4.38 -1.86 7.50
CA THR A 141 3.28 -1.41 6.62
C THR A 141 3.77 -1.24 5.18
N GLY A 142 2.89 -0.90 4.26
CA GLY A 142 3.19 -0.63 2.86
C GLY A 142 2.11 -1.08 1.91
N SER A 143 2.50 -1.37 0.66
CA SER A 143 1.56 -1.77 -0.38
C SER A 143 1.39 -3.28 -0.54
N MET A 144 2.26 -4.10 0.08
CA MET A 144 2.35 -5.55 -0.12
C MET A 144 1.19 -6.29 0.55
N ASN A 145 0.39 -7.02 -0.22
CA ASN A 145 -0.55 -8.03 0.29
C ASN A 145 0.21 -9.27 0.78
N LEU A 146 -0.44 -10.09 1.59
CA LEU A 146 0.10 -11.38 2.01
C LEU A 146 -0.21 -12.45 0.95
N SER A 147 0.34 -12.26 -0.27
CA SER A 147 0.15 -13.14 -1.40
C SER A 147 1.45 -13.38 -2.17
N ASP A 148 1.59 -14.53 -2.82
CA ASP A 148 2.79 -14.89 -3.58
C ASP A 148 3.08 -13.87 -4.69
N ASP A 149 2.06 -13.39 -5.38
CA ASP A 149 2.21 -12.38 -6.42
C ASP A 149 2.74 -11.06 -5.86
N SER A 150 2.22 -10.61 -4.70
CA SER A 150 2.72 -9.41 -4.02
C SER A 150 4.15 -9.56 -3.51
N MET A 151 4.57 -10.77 -3.14
CA MET A 151 5.91 -11.04 -2.63
C MET A 151 6.98 -11.18 -3.71
N ALA A 152 6.61 -11.53 -4.97
CA ALA A 152 7.60 -11.90 -5.98
C ALA A 152 7.42 -11.22 -7.34
N ARG A 153 6.20 -10.82 -7.70
CA ARG A 153 5.85 -10.43 -9.07
C ARG A 153 5.40 -8.99 -9.21
N MET A 154 4.80 -8.42 -8.15
CA MET A 154 4.35 -7.04 -8.13
C MET A 154 5.45 -6.12 -7.60
N GLU A 155 5.51 -4.90 -8.10
CA GLU A 155 6.31 -3.87 -7.47
C GLU A 155 5.58 -3.33 -6.24
N ASN A 156 6.18 -3.52 -5.09
CA ASN A 156 5.63 -3.11 -3.79
C ASN A 156 6.65 -2.35 -2.95
N THR A 157 6.13 -1.64 -1.97
CA THR A 157 6.89 -0.96 -0.92
C THR A 157 6.59 -1.59 0.42
N ILE A 158 7.63 -1.78 1.21
CA ILE A 158 7.56 -2.13 2.63
C ILE A 158 8.27 -1.04 3.43
N LEU A 159 7.63 -0.62 4.51
CA LEU A 159 8.14 0.36 5.45
C LEU A 159 8.03 -0.23 6.86
N THR A 160 9.08 -0.13 7.66
CA THR A 160 8.99 -0.36 9.11
C THR A 160 9.28 0.93 9.85
N LEU A 161 8.46 1.21 10.86
CA LEU A 161 8.54 2.38 11.72
C LEU A 161 8.69 1.90 13.16
N ASP A 162 9.85 2.18 13.77
CA ASP A 162 10.14 1.80 15.15
C ASP A 162 9.92 3.01 16.05
N ASP A 163 8.66 3.21 16.41
CA ASP A 163 8.22 4.33 17.24
C ASP A 163 6.90 3.98 17.94
N PRO A 164 6.82 4.11 19.28
CA PRO A 164 5.63 3.73 20.05
C PRO A 164 4.43 4.66 19.79
N HIS A 165 4.65 5.92 19.42
CA HIS A 165 3.56 6.83 19.08
C HIS A 165 2.89 6.39 17.78
N ILE A 166 3.68 6.18 16.70
CA ILE A 166 3.16 5.65 15.43
C ILE A 166 2.47 4.29 15.66
N ALA A 167 3.11 3.37 16.40
CA ALA A 167 2.51 2.07 16.70
C ALA A 167 1.19 2.18 17.48
N SER A 168 1.04 3.19 18.34
CA SER A 168 -0.21 3.45 19.05
C SER A 168 -1.35 3.86 18.13
N LEU A 169 -1.07 4.63 17.07
CA LEU A 169 -2.05 5.03 16.06
C LEU A 169 -2.57 3.82 15.26
N TYR A 170 -1.67 2.95 14.81
CA TYR A 170 -2.04 1.69 14.15
C TYR A 170 -2.78 0.74 15.11
N THR A 171 -2.38 0.67 16.37
CA THR A 171 -3.09 -0.10 17.39
C THR A 171 -4.51 0.41 17.58
N ARG A 172 -4.72 1.72 17.59
CA ARG A 172 -6.04 2.35 17.72
C ARG A 172 -6.94 2.00 16.54
N ASP A 173 -6.43 2.08 15.31
CA ASP A 173 -7.15 1.66 14.11
C ASP A 173 -7.51 0.17 14.19
N PHE A 174 -6.53 -0.69 14.50
CA PHE A 174 -6.74 -2.12 14.67
C PHE A 174 -7.83 -2.44 15.69
N VAL A 175 -7.85 -1.77 16.84
CA VAL A 175 -8.84 -1.99 17.89
C VAL A 175 -10.24 -1.57 17.44
N GLN A 176 -10.38 -0.52 16.64
CA GLN A 176 -11.66 -0.13 16.03
C GLN A 176 -12.17 -1.22 15.07
N LEU A 177 -11.32 -1.71 14.16
CA LEU A 177 -11.66 -2.83 13.27
C LEU A 177 -11.99 -4.10 14.05
N TRP A 178 -11.14 -4.45 15.03
CA TRP A 178 -11.33 -5.63 15.85
C TRP A 178 -12.63 -5.58 16.67
N GLY A 179 -12.97 -4.43 17.24
CA GLY A 179 -14.16 -4.26 18.07
C GLY A 179 -15.46 -4.29 17.29
N THR A 180 -15.47 -3.73 16.08
CA THR A 180 -16.69 -3.53 15.30
C THR A 180 -16.88 -4.54 14.17
N SER A 181 -15.81 -5.17 13.69
CA SER A 181 -15.76 -5.99 12.46
C SER A 181 -16.29 -5.24 11.22
N ARG A 182 -16.15 -3.90 11.20
CA ARG A 182 -16.66 -3.05 10.11
C ARG A 182 -15.65 -1.98 9.72
N VAL A 183 -15.48 -1.78 8.42
CA VAL A 183 -14.62 -0.74 7.84
C VAL A 183 -15.07 0.66 8.27
N VAL A 184 -16.35 0.97 8.16
CA VAL A 184 -16.92 2.32 8.37
C VAL A 184 -16.64 2.93 9.74
N MET A 185 -16.23 2.12 10.71
CA MET A 185 -15.98 2.56 12.09
C MET A 185 -14.49 2.75 12.41
N SER A 186 -13.59 2.60 11.42
CA SER A 186 -12.15 2.72 11.63
C SER A 186 -11.58 4.07 11.16
N GLY A 187 -10.36 4.39 11.61
CA GLY A 187 -9.62 5.59 11.19
C GLY A 187 -10.17 6.92 11.69
N ASN A 188 -11.15 6.94 12.60
CA ASN A 188 -11.80 8.16 13.07
C ASN A 188 -11.08 8.76 14.28
N PHE A 189 -9.88 9.29 14.07
CA PHE A 189 -9.10 9.98 15.09
C PHE A 189 -8.04 10.90 14.47
N THR A 190 -7.62 11.90 15.23
CA THR A 190 -6.53 12.81 14.84
C THR A 190 -5.19 12.17 15.11
N THR A 191 -4.23 12.42 14.23
CA THR A 191 -2.85 11.97 14.30
C THR A 191 -1.92 13.17 14.48
N HIS A 192 -0.71 12.90 14.95
CA HIS A 192 0.35 13.88 15.09
C HIS A 192 1.67 13.27 14.63
N PRO A 193 2.57 14.04 14.01
CA PRO A 193 3.83 13.52 13.53
C PRO A 193 4.77 13.09 14.66
N ALA A 194 5.61 12.09 14.37
CA ALA A 194 6.67 11.60 15.22
C ALA A 194 8.04 11.95 14.63
N SER A 195 9.02 12.20 15.50
CA SER A 195 10.42 12.40 15.11
C SER A 195 11.11 11.05 15.01
N LEU A 196 11.55 10.71 13.83
CA LEU A 196 12.22 9.45 13.49
C LEU A 196 13.61 9.71 12.91
N ARG A 197 14.29 8.64 12.51
CA ARG A 197 15.60 8.72 11.85
C ARG A 197 15.62 7.81 10.62
N PHE A 198 16.23 8.30 9.56
CA PHE A 198 16.50 7.54 8.34
C PHE A 198 17.84 7.99 7.73
N ASP A 199 18.70 7.00 7.41
CA ASP A 199 20.04 7.26 6.84
C ASP A 199 20.90 8.13 7.77
N GLY A 200 20.80 7.88 9.09
CA GLY A 200 21.48 8.66 10.13
C GLY A 200 20.96 10.09 10.31
N GLN A 201 19.91 10.51 9.57
CA GLN A 201 19.36 11.86 9.61
C GLN A 201 18.00 11.90 10.29
N ALA A 202 17.63 13.07 10.81
CA ALA A 202 16.29 13.29 11.34
C ALA A 202 15.25 13.22 10.21
N ALA A 203 14.14 12.55 10.51
CA ALA A 203 12.97 12.45 9.65
C ALA A 203 11.72 12.74 10.48
N LEU A 204 10.69 13.29 9.86
CA LEU A 204 9.39 13.48 10.48
C LEU A 204 8.40 12.56 9.79
N ALA A 205 7.67 11.73 10.54
CA ALA A 205 6.65 10.84 9.99
C ALA A 205 5.30 11.06 10.64
N ASP A 206 4.25 10.99 9.82
CA ASP A 206 2.85 10.98 10.26
C ASP A 206 2.09 9.87 9.54
N VAL A 207 0.97 9.45 10.12
CA VAL A 207 0.09 8.46 9.50
C VAL A 207 -1.37 8.86 9.64
N ASP A 208 -2.08 8.83 8.54
CA ASP A 208 -3.51 9.09 8.47
C ASP A 208 -4.27 7.82 8.05
N PHE A 209 -5.51 7.68 8.53
CA PHE A 209 -6.33 6.51 8.29
C PHE A 209 -7.66 6.88 7.63
N THR A 210 -8.09 6.05 6.66
CA THR A 210 -9.45 6.07 6.11
C THR A 210 -10.28 4.93 6.71
N PRO A 211 -11.61 4.97 6.66
CA PRO A 211 -12.45 6.01 6.07
C PRO A 211 -12.63 7.24 6.96
N GLY A 212 -12.29 7.19 8.25
CA GLY A 212 -12.59 8.26 9.21
C GLY A 212 -12.06 9.64 8.78
N ARG A 213 -10.91 9.69 8.10
CA ARG A 213 -10.29 10.92 7.57
C ARG A 213 -10.14 10.92 6.04
N GLY A 214 -10.94 10.14 5.32
CA GLY A 214 -10.74 9.97 3.88
C GLY A 214 -10.85 11.24 3.04
N ARG A 215 -11.73 12.18 3.42
CA ARG A 215 -11.85 13.47 2.70
C ARG A 215 -10.66 14.38 2.95
N GLU A 216 -10.19 14.42 4.18
CA GLU A 216 -9.04 15.20 4.63
C GLU A 216 -7.75 14.69 3.96
N ILE A 217 -7.56 13.38 3.90
CA ILE A 217 -6.40 12.76 3.24
C ILE A 217 -6.35 13.14 1.75
N ASN A 218 -7.46 13.05 1.02
CA ASN A 218 -7.48 13.44 -0.38
C ASN A 218 -7.26 14.96 -0.58
N ALA A 219 -7.70 15.79 0.37
CA ALA A 219 -7.41 17.21 0.35
C ALA A 219 -5.92 17.47 0.62
N LEU A 220 -5.37 16.81 1.64
CA LEU A 220 -3.96 16.89 2.02
C LEU A 220 -3.04 16.50 0.86
N VAL A 221 -3.28 15.36 0.20
CA VAL A 221 -2.47 14.91 -0.95
C VAL A 221 -2.49 15.97 -2.06
N ALA A 222 -3.66 16.51 -2.40
CA ALA A 222 -3.78 17.52 -3.45
C ALA A 222 -3.10 18.84 -3.06
N GLU A 223 -3.21 19.27 -1.81
CA GLU A 223 -2.54 20.45 -1.28
C GLU A 223 -1.02 20.32 -1.33
N ARG A 224 -0.48 19.18 -0.92
CA ARG A 224 0.96 18.89 -0.99
C ARG A 224 1.46 18.91 -2.43
N VAL A 225 0.73 18.28 -3.36
CA VAL A 225 1.05 18.35 -4.80
C VAL A 225 0.99 19.79 -5.30
N ALA A 226 -0.02 20.57 -4.93
CA ALA A 226 -0.15 21.97 -5.35
C ALA A 226 0.96 22.89 -4.78
N SER A 227 1.52 22.54 -3.63
CA SER A 227 2.60 23.30 -2.95
C SER A 227 4.00 22.88 -3.36
N ALA A 228 4.17 21.87 -4.22
CA ALA A 228 5.47 21.40 -4.70
C ALA A 228 6.30 22.53 -5.33
N GLN A 229 7.61 22.52 -5.09
CA GLN A 229 8.56 23.56 -5.55
C GLN A 229 9.59 23.04 -6.55
N GLU A 230 9.99 21.76 -6.43
CA GLU A 230 11.08 21.18 -7.24
C GLU A 230 10.57 20.02 -8.10
N ARG A 231 9.96 19.03 -7.48
CA ARG A 231 9.67 17.74 -8.14
C ARG A 231 8.44 17.04 -7.59
N ILE A 232 7.74 16.33 -8.48
CA ILE A 232 6.69 15.37 -8.14
C ILE A 232 7.02 14.07 -8.87
N VAL A 233 7.14 12.95 -8.14
CA VAL A 233 7.38 11.64 -8.76
C VAL A 233 6.27 10.68 -8.36
N LEU A 234 5.51 10.23 -9.35
CA LEU A 234 4.46 9.23 -9.18
C LEU A 234 5.08 7.83 -9.27
N ALA A 235 4.97 7.05 -8.20
CA ALA A 235 5.29 5.63 -8.19
C ALA A 235 4.06 4.88 -7.67
N THR A 236 3.00 4.84 -8.47
CA THR A 236 1.70 4.37 -7.98
C THR A 236 0.93 3.60 -9.02
N MET A 237 0.18 2.58 -8.58
CA MET A 237 -0.67 1.80 -9.45
C MET A 237 -1.67 2.69 -10.19
N LEU A 238 -2.33 3.61 -9.45
CA LEU A 238 -3.37 4.50 -9.95
C LEU A 238 -3.26 5.90 -9.35
N PHE A 239 -3.69 6.91 -10.10
CA PHE A 239 -3.81 8.30 -9.65
C PHE A 239 -5.11 8.91 -10.21
N THR A 240 -6.25 8.52 -9.63
CA THR A 240 -7.60 8.76 -10.16
C THR A 240 -8.47 9.71 -9.33
N SER A 241 -7.95 10.20 -8.18
CA SER A 241 -8.63 11.18 -7.35
C SER A 241 -8.82 12.52 -8.10
N SER A 242 -10.04 13.04 -8.15
CA SER A 242 -10.34 14.32 -8.83
C SER A 242 -9.50 15.49 -8.31
N ARG A 243 -9.23 15.53 -7.00
CA ARG A 243 -8.42 16.59 -6.39
C ARG A 243 -6.96 16.48 -6.81
N LEU A 244 -6.42 15.25 -6.81
CA LEU A 244 -5.04 14.98 -7.26
C LEU A 244 -4.87 15.33 -8.75
N LEU A 245 -5.80 14.90 -9.62
CA LEU A 245 -5.73 15.22 -11.05
C LEU A 245 -5.70 16.73 -11.30
N ARG A 246 -6.57 17.50 -10.62
CA ARG A 246 -6.57 18.97 -10.74
C ARG A 246 -5.27 19.61 -10.25
N ALA A 247 -4.72 19.12 -9.14
CA ALA A 247 -3.44 19.62 -8.61
C ALA A 247 -2.27 19.34 -9.56
N LEU A 248 -2.21 18.14 -10.16
CA LEU A 248 -1.20 17.78 -11.15
C LEU A 248 -1.32 18.64 -12.42
N LEU A 249 -2.55 18.85 -12.93
CA LEU A 249 -2.77 19.74 -14.08
C LEU A 249 -2.32 21.17 -13.78
N THR A 250 -2.63 21.70 -12.60
CA THR A 250 -2.18 23.03 -12.18
C THR A 250 -0.66 23.14 -12.17
N GLN A 251 0.06 22.10 -11.71
CA GLN A 251 1.52 22.09 -11.71
C GLN A 251 2.09 21.99 -13.14
N LEU A 252 1.45 21.21 -14.02
CA LEU A 252 1.82 21.18 -15.45
C LEU A 252 1.64 22.55 -16.10
N ASP A 253 0.52 23.24 -15.84
CA ASP A 253 0.24 24.57 -16.39
C ASP A 253 1.26 25.62 -15.88
N ARG A 254 1.72 25.50 -14.64
CA ARG A 254 2.76 26.39 -14.08
C ARG A 254 4.15 26.14 -14.68
N GLY A 255 4.45 24.91 -15.09
CA GLY A 255 5.70 24.56 -15.77
C GLY A 255 6.98 24.73 -14.94
N VAL A 256 6.87 24.89 -13.61
CA VAL A 256 8.03 25.12 -12.71
C VAL A 256 8.52 23.81 -12.10
N VAL A 257 7.60 22.91 -11.77
CA VAL A 257 7.88 21.65 -11.08
C VAL A 257 8.07 20.53 -12.10
N THR A 258 9.13 19.72 -11.92
CA THR A 258 9.30 18.50 -12.73
C THR A 258 8.34 17.43 -12.26
N ILE A 259 7.48 16.92 -13.16
CA ILE A 259 6.61 15.78 -12.90
C ILE A 259 7.11 14.59 -13.69
N SER A 260 7.27 13.43 -13.05
CA SER A 260 7.73 12.19 -13.68
C SER A 260 7.19 10.97 -12.95
N GLY A 261 7.50 9.76 -13.39
CA GLY A 261 7.21 8.54 -12.65
C GLY A 261 6.69 7.38 -13.47
N THR A 262 6.16 6.41 -12.74
CA THR A 262 5.67 5.14 -13.28
C THR A 262 4.30 4.79 -12.69
N TYR A 263 3.45 4.20 -13.51
CA TYR A 263 2.12 3.75 -13.11
C TYR A 263 1.78 2.40 -13.76
N ASP A 264 0.71 1.75 -13.28
CA ASP A 264 0.19 0.53 -13.95
C ASP A 264 -0.71 0.92 -15.11
N LYS A 265 -0.22 0.74 -16.34
CA LYS A 265 -0.96 1.11 -17.55
C LYS A 265 -2.21 0.26 -17.72
N THR A 266 -2.10 -1.06 -17.51
CA THR A 266 -3.24 -1.98 -17.70
C THR A 266 -4.39 -1.65 -16.75
N GLN A 267 -4.07 -1.37 -15.48
CA GLN A 267 -5.09 -1.01 -14.50
C GLN A 267 -5.67 0.39 -14.77
N MET A 268 -4.84 1.35 -15.19
CA MET A 268 -5.30 2.67 -15.55
C MET A 268 -6.19 2.65 -16.80
N ASP A 269 -5.81 1.88 -17.83
CA ASP A 269 -6.61 1.72 -19.05
C ASP A 269 -8.00 1.13 -18.72
N GLY A 270 -8.07 0.17 -17.78
CA GLY A 270 -9.33 -0.35 -17.28
C GLY A 270 -10.24 0.74 -16.69
N VAL A 271 -9.67 1.62 -15.86
CA VAL A 271 -10.42 2.77 -15.29
C VAL A 271 -10.84 3.76 -16.38
N LEU A 272 -9.94 4.10 -17.30
CA LEU A 272 -10.24 5.04 -18.38
C LEU A 272 -11.35 4.50 -19.30
N ASN A 273 -11.38 3.21 -19.59
CA ASN A 273 -12.43 2.59 -20.39
C ASN A 273 -13.80 2.72 -19.68
N GLN A 274 -13.87 2.47 -18.38
CA GLN A 274 -15.11 2.70 -17.60
C GLN A 274 -15.54 4.17 -17.64
N TRP A 275 -14.61 5.11 -17.47
CA TRP A 275 -14.93 6.54 -17.47
C TRP A 275 -15.38 7.09 -18.82
N ARG A 276 -14.94 6.50 -19.93
CA ARG A 276 -15.39 6.86 -21.28
C ARG A 276 -16.88 6.58 -21.50
N GLU A 277 -17.44 5.63 -20.75
CA GLU A 277 -18.90 5.35 -20.75
C GLU A 277 -19.72 6.36 -19.90
N MET A 278 -19.04 7.27 -19.15
CA MET A 278 -19.64 8.20 -18.21
C MET A 278 -19.33 9.65 -18.62
N PRO A 279 -20.29 10.38 -19.29
CA PRO A 279 -20.03 11.74 -19.78
C PRO A 279 -19.52 12.70 -18.71
N GLU A 280 -20.00 12.58 -17.47
CA GLU A 280 -19.59 13.41 -16.34
C GLU A 280 -18.12 13.18 -15.91
N LEU A 281 -17.50 12.10 -16.33
CA LEU A 281 -16.10 11.75 -16.05
C LEU A 281 -15.17 11.99 -17.24
N ALA A 282 -15.66 12.46 -18.40
CA ALA A 282 -14.87 12.71 -19.60
C ALA A 282 -13.64 13.60 -19.30
N TRP A 283 -13.80 14.64 -18.50
CA TRP A 283 -12.69 15.52 -18.10
C TRP A 283 -11.56 14.78 -17.36
N LYS A 284 -11.86 13.70 -16.66
CA LYS A 284 -10.84 12.90 -15.98
C LYS A 284 -10.02 12.07 -16.97
N VAL A 285 -10.65 11.57 -18.02
CA VAL A 285 -9.97 10.86 -19.11
C VAL A 285 -8.96 11.80 -19.74
N GLU A 286 -9.41 13.00 -20.17
CA GLU A 286 -8.55 14.03 -20.76
C GLU A 286 -7.42 14.44 -19.79
N ALA A 287 -7.73 14.58 -18.48
CA ALA A 287 -6.74 14.93 -17.47
C ALA A 287 -5.63 13.88 -17.36
N VAL A 288 -5.99 12.59 -17.25
CA VAL A 288 -5.02 11.50 -17.15
C VAL A 288 -4.17 11.42 -18.44
N GLU A 289 -4.81 11.45 -19.60
CA GLU A 289 -4.11 11.39 -20.89
C GLU A 289 -3.12 12.57 -21.05
N ARG A 290 -3.53 13.76 -20.63
CA ARG A 290 -2.67 14.95 -20.64
C ARG A 290 -1.49 14.79 -19.67
N ILE A 291 -1.73 14.37 -18.43
CA ILE A 291 -0.70 14.17 -17.41
C ILE A 291 0.32 13.12 -17.89
N VAL A 292 -0.16 11.98 -18.38
CA VAL A 292 0.73 10.91 -18.87
C VAL A 292 1.62 11.42 -20.01
N ARG A 293 1.04 12.12 -20.96
CA ARG A 293 1.76 12.63 -22.15
C ARG A 293 2.77 13.73 -21.78
N GLU A 294 2.35 14.78 -21.06
CA GLU A 294 3.17 15.95 -20.78
C GLU A 294 4.24 15.68 -19.73
N ALA A 295 3.93 14.92 -18.67
CA ALA A 295 4.89 14.47 -17.68
C ALA A 295 5.73 13.26 -18.13
N ARG A 296 5.45 12.70 -19.33
CA ARG A 296 6.14 11.53 -19.90
C ARG A 296 6.18 10.36 -18.90
N LEU A 297 5.04 10.09 -18.25
CA LEU A 297 4.95 8.98 -17.32
C LEU A 297 5.12 7.64 -18.06
N VAL A 298 5.85 6.72 -17.45
CA VAL A 298 6.06 5.38 -18.00
C VAL A 298 5.02 4.42 -17.43
N GLY A 299 4.22 3.83 -18.31
CA GLY A 299 3.22 2.84 -17.95
C GLY A 299 3.79 1.42 -18.00
N LYS A 300 3.68 0.69 -16.87
CA LYS A 300 3.93 -0.75 -16.89
C LYS A 300 2.71 -1.47 -17.47
N GLU A 301 2.89 -2.25 -18.51
CA GLU A 301 1.88 -3.19 -18.98
C GLU A 301 1.90 -4.43 -18.08
N SER A 302 0.87 -4.58 -17.27
CA SER A 302 0.69 -5.72 -16.37
C SER A 302 -0.28 -6.75 -16.96
N VAL A 303 -0.27 -7.96 -16.42
CA VAL A 303 -1.26 -8.99 -16.79
C VAL A 303 -2.62 -8.56 -16.25
N PRO A 304 -3.67 -8.46 -17.10
CA PRO A 304 -5.01 -8.13 -16.64
C PRO A 304 -5.48 -9.10 -15.55
N TYR A 305 -6.25 -8.60 -14.61
CA TYR A 305 -6.80 -9.46 -13.58
C TYR A 305 -7.68 -10.55 -14.17
N SER A 306 -7.41 -11.78 -13.75
CA SER A 306 -8.25 -12.93 -14.03
C SER A 306 -8.07 -13.96 -12.91
N PRO A 307 -9.14 -14.52 -12.35
CA PRO A 307 -9.03 -15.53 -11.31
C PRO A 307 -8.13 -16.69 -11.75
N GLY A 308 -7.20 -17.11 -10.87
CA GLY A 308 -6.30 -18.24 -11.12
C GLY A 308 -5.10 -17.91 -12.02
N ARG A 309 -4.95 -16.68 -12.50
CA ARG A 309 -3.74 -16.24 -13.20
C ARG A 309 -2.76 -15.54 -12.25
N VAL A 310 -1.53 -15.50 -12.69
CA VAL A 310 -0.44 -14.74 -12.06
C VAL A 310 -0.64 -13.25 -12.33
N HIS A 311 -0.49 -12.42 -11.30
CA HIS A 311 -0.59 -10.98 -11.41
C HIS A 311 0.77 -10.33 -11.13
N ASN A 312 1.13 -9.36 -11.96
CA ASN A 312 2.40 -8.64 -11.88
C ASN A 312 2.20 -7.12 -11.89
N PHE A 313 1.19 -6.63 -11.20
CA PHE A 313 0.85 -5.20 -11.17
C PHE A 313 2.01 -4.33 -10.68
N PHE A 314 2.07 -3.10 -11.18
CA PHE A 314 2.82 -2.05 -10.50
C PHE A 314 2.01 -1.61 -9.27
N HIS A 315 2.08 -2.42 -8.21
CA HIS A 315 1.20 -2.32 -7.05
C HIS A 315 1.70 -1.32 -5.99
N ASN A 316 2.68 -0.51 -6.33
CA ASN A 316 3.18 0.54 -5.45
C ASN A 316 2.14 1.66 -5.28
N LYS A 317 2.20 2.35 -4.17
CA LYS A 317 1.31 3.46 -3.79
C LYS A 317 2.14 4.54 -3.13
N SER A 318 3.05 5.15 -3.92
CA SER A 318 3.91 6.22 -3.43
C SER A 318 3.85 7.44 -4.34
N ILE A 319 3.86 8.62 -3.74
CA ILE A 319 4.12 9.90 -4.40
C ILE A 319 5.25 10.59 -3.65
N VAL A 320 6.28 11.00 -4.37
CA VAL A 320 7.32 11.90 -3.83
C VAL A 320 6.97 13.33 -4.23
N ILE A 321 7.01 14.24 -3.26
CA ILE A 321 6.79 15.67 -3.44
C ILE A 321 7.96 16.38 -2.76
N ASP A 322 8.87 16.94 -3.55
CA ASP A 322 10.14 17.50 -3.07
C ASP A 322 10.91 16.49 -2.20
N ASP A 323 11.02 16.71 -0.90
CA ASP A 323 11.69 15.83 0.07
C ASP A 323 10.69 14.98 0.89
N MET A 324 9.42 14.97 0.51
CA MET A 324 8.36 14.26 1.20
C MET A 324 7.97 13.01 0.43
N VAL A 325 7.79 11.89 1.14
CA VAL A 325 7.24 10.63 0.62
C VAL A 325 5.87 10.38 1.21
N LEU A 326 4.87 10.24 0.37
CA LEU A 326 3.56 9.72 0.71
C LEU A 326 3.52 8.24 0.28
N THR A 327 3.21 7.33 1.21
CA THR A 327 3.17 5.87 0.92
C THR A 327 2.24 5.12 1.87
N GLY A 328 2.05 3.82 1.68
CA GLY A 328 1.18 2.99 2.53
C GLY A 328 0.28 2.06 1.72
N SER A 329 -0.93 1.80 2.24
CA SER A 329 -1.92 1.00 1.52
C SER A 329 -2.85 1.86 0.64
N HIS A 330 -2.90 3.18 0.87
CA HIS A 330 -3.85 4.10 0.26
C HIS A 330 -3.59 4.28 -1.24
N ASN A 331 -4.53 3.83 -2.06
CA ASN A 331 -4.56 4.18 -3.48
C ASN A 331 -4.96 5.65 -3.64
N PHE A 332 -4.31 6.36 -4.56
CA PHE A 332 -4.65 7.78 -4.83
C PHE A 332 -5.92 7.88 -5.71
N SER A 333 -7.00 7.28 -5.21
CA SER A 333 -8.28 7.14 -5.90
C SER A 333 -9.43 7.68 -5.05
N HIS A 334 -10.62 7.81 -5.66
CA HIS A 334 -11.82 8.20 -4.92
C HIS A 334 -12.29 7.10 -3.97
N ALA A 335 -12.23 5.84 -4.41
CA ALA A 335 -12.67 4.68 -3.61
C ALA A 335 -11.86 4.50 -2.32
N ALA A 336 -10.58 4.85 -2.32
CA ALA A 336 -9.69 4.75 -1.16
C ALA A 336 -10.18 5.57 0.05
N GLN A 337 -11.00 6.61 -0.16
CA GLN A 337 -11.57 7.40 0.94
C GLN A 337 -12.54 6.60 1.82
N ALA A 338 -13.20 5.61 1.25
CA ALA A 338 -14.21 4.80 1.93
C ALA A 338 -13.66 3.49 2.48
N ASN A 339 -12.53 3.02 1.98
CA ASN A 339 -11.85 1.81 2.45
C ASN A 339 -11.18 2.05 3.81
N ALA A 340 -10.84 0.99 4.53
CA ALA A 340 -9.90 1.07 5.64
C ALA A 340 -8.47 0.98 5.07
N GLU A 341 -7.77 2.12 5.05
CA GLU A 341 -6.43 2.27 4.51
C GLU A 341 -5.56 3.18 5.39
N ASN A 342 -4.26 3.13 5.21
CA ASN A 342 -3.33 4.06 5.83
C ASN A 342 -2.51 4.81 4.78
N LEU A 343 -2.24 6.08 5.03
CA LEU A 343 -1.29 6.92 4.31
C LEU A 343 -0.20 7.37 5.29
N VAL A 344 1.03 6.95 5.05
CA VAL A 344 2.21 7.40 5.79
C VAL A 344 2.84 8.54 5.02
N THR A 345 3.09 9.65 5.70
CA THR A 345 3.86 10.78 5.19
C THR A 345 5.20 10.81 5.88
N VAL A 346 6.31 10.80 5.13
CA VAL A 346 7.67 10.90 5.68
C VAL A 346 8.41 12.06 5.02
N HIS A 347 8.85 13.00 5.83
CA HIS A 347 9.75 14.09 5.40
C HIS A 347 11.20 13.62 5.56
N SER A 348 11.83 13.21 4.48
CA SER A 348 13.21 12.74 4.40
C SER A 348 13.71 12.77 2.97
N ARG A 349 14.69 13.62 2.68
CA ARG A 349 15.30 13.70 1.34
C ARG A 349 15.93 12.37 0.93
N SER A 350 16.67 11.73 1.83
CA SER A 350 17.31 10.44 1.54
C SER A 350 16.28 9.35 1.19
N LEU A 351 15.14 9.29 1.91
CA LEU A 351 14.06 8.37 1.57
C LEU A 351 13.40 8.72 0.23
N ALA A 352 13.14 10.01 -0.02
CA ALA A 352 12.59 10.50 -1.28
C ALA A 352 13.47 10.08 -2.47
N ASP A 353 14.78 10.29 -2.36
CA ASP A 353 15.74 9.91 -3.42
C ASP A 353 15.77 8.39 -3.66
N ARG A 354 15.58 7.56 -2.63
CA ARG A 354 15.48 6.09 -2.79
C ARG A 354 14.20 5.66 -3.50
N VAL A 355 13.07 6.30 -3.19
CA VAL A 355 11.78 6.06 -3.88
C VAL A 355 11.89 6.46 -5.35
N ILE A 356 12.51 7.61 -5.63
CA ILE A 356 12.75 8.09 -7.00
C ILE A 356 13.65 7.11 -7.77
N ALA A 357 14.75 6.67 -7.16
CA ALA A 357 15.65 5.70 -7.79
C ALA A 357 14.94 4.38 -8.14
N PHE A 358 14.06 3.90 -7.25
CA PHE A 358 13.23 2.73 -7.53
C PHE A 358 12.26 2.98 -8.68
N ALA A 359 11.51 4.09 -8.65
CA ALA A 359 10.56 4.44 -9.70
C ALA A 359 11.25 4.59 -11.07
N THR A 360 12.42 5.24 -11.09
CA THR A 360 13.25 5.37 -12.32
C THR A 360 13.69 4.02 -12.84
N GLN A 361 14.18 3.13 -11.97
CA GLN A 361 14.61 1.79 -12.36
C GLN A 361 13.46 0.95 -12.95
N VAL A 362 12.25 1.10 -12.43
CA VAL A 362 11.06 0.45 -13.01
C VAL A 362 10.71 1.13 -14.34
N ALA A 363 10.71 2.46 -14.41
CA ALA A 363 10.47 3.21 -15.65
C ALA A 363 11.43 2.78 -16.76
N ASP A 364 12.74 2.68 -16.48
CA ASP A 364 13.76 2.29 -17.47
C ASP A 364 13.50 0.87 -18.01
N ARG A 365 13.02 -0.04 -17.15
CA ARG A 365 12.67 -1.41 -17.59
C ARG A 365 11.49 -1.44 -18.57
N TYR A 366 10.55 -0.52 -18.47
CA TYR A 366 9.32 -0.55 -19.28
C TYR A 366 9.26 0.54 -20.35
N ARG A 367 10.23 1.46 -20.40
CA ARG A 367 10.29 2.54 -21.42
C ARG A 367 10.42 2.01 -22.83
N ASP A 368 11.17 0.95 -23.02
CA ASP A 368 11.49 0.37 -24.33
C ASP A 368 10.49 -0.74 -24.74
N GLY A 369 9.31 -0.81 -24.09
CA GLY A 369 8.26 -1.75 -24.45
C GLY A 369 8.62 -3.21 -24.19
N THR A 370 9.41 -3.51 -23.16
CA THR A 370 9.72 -4.88 -22.77
C THR A 370 8.40 -5.60 -22.42
N PRO A 371 8.00 -6.65 -23.16
CA PRO A 371 6.76 -7.34 -22.89
C PRO A 371 6.81 -7.97 -21.48
N PRO A 372 5.64 -8.12 -20.81
CA PRO A 372 5.59 -8.81 -19.54
C PRO A 372 6.13 -10.24 -19.71
N PRO A 373 6.86 -10.78 -18.72
CA PRO A 373 7.31 -12.17 -18.77
C PRO A 373 6.11 -13.11 -18.93
N ARG A 374 6.25 -14.09 -19.80
CA ARG A 374 5.24 -15.10 -20.13
C ARG A 374 4.96 -16.03 -18.95
#